data_d7ce09cfcce9c69ee7e6f5064fd7bae4
#
_entry.id   d7ce09cfcce9c69ee7e6f5064fd7bae4
#
_cell.length_a   1.000
_cell.length_b   1.000
_cell.length_c   1.000
_cell.angle_alpha   90.00
_cell.angle_beta   90.00
_cell.angle_gamma   90.00
#
_symmetry.space_group_name_H-M   'P 1'
#
loop_
_entity.id
_entity.type
_entity.pdbx_description
1 polymer ?
#
loop_
_entity_poly.entity_id
_entity_poly.type
_entity_poly.pdbx_seq_one_letter_code
_entity_poly.pdbx_strand_id
1 'polypeptide(L)'
;MKVILFSCLLILISSNNLRTTANWNFNTMYSELITQHNILRKKHKANPLTRFAPLETLAKKTTDYNAKLGNLQHTRDNYNNQPVGQNIYLYTNPPSASDVLKGWYYEEEPHYDYKRGVSKDGGVTGHFTQVVWKSSQKIGCAYSNGKYKTYNNAYYICCNYFPAGNYYGHYTANVALPSS
;
A
#
# COMPACT_ATOMS: atom_id res chain seq x y z
N MET A 1 8.22 14.62 64.44
CA MET A 1 8.88 14.74 63.11
C MET A 1 8.08 13.88 62.13
N LYS A 2 7.22 14.52 61.28
CA LYS A 2 6.41 13.83 60.30
C LYS A 2 7.16 13.88 58.96
N VAL A 3 7.52 12.68 58.43
CA VAL A 3 8.12 12.53 57.14
C VAL A 3 6.98 12.47 56.12
N ILE A 4 6.91 13.48 55.23
CA ILE A 4 5.97 13.53 54.10
C ILE A 4 6.65 12.84 52.90
N LEU A 5 6.16 11.65 52.53
CA LEU A 5 6.55 10.95 51.32
C LEU A 5 5.85 11.57 50.13
N PHE A 6 6.59 12.29 49.26
CA PHE A 6 6.11 12.70 47.95
C PHE A 6 6.11 11.46 47.03
N SER A 7 4.92 10.94 46.75
CA SER A 7 4.69 10.00 45.70
C SER A 7 4.79 10.70 44.35
N CYS A 8 5.87 10.48 43.62
CA CYS A 8 6.03 10.95 42.23
C CYS A 8 5.22 10.06 41.31
N LEU A 9 4.02 10.49 40.94
CA LEU A 9 3.17 9.82 39.94
C LEU A 9 3.77 10.09 38.57
N LEU A 10 4.53 9.12 38.05
CA LEU A 10 4.98 9.11 36.67
C LEU A 10 3.76 8.89 35.76
N ILE A 11 3.24 9.98 35.24
CA ILE A 11 2.26 9.93 34.12
C ILE A 11 3.03 9.53 32.86
N LEU A 12 2.97 8.25 32.49
CA LEU A 12 3.36 7.78 31.18
C LEU A 12 2.35 8.35 30.17
N ILE A 13 2.67 9.52 29.59
CA ILE A 13 1.98 10.02 28.43
C ILE A 13 2.44 9.12 27.27
N SER A 14 1.64 8.10 26.95
CA SER A 14 1.76 7.42 25.67
C SER A 14 1.43 8.47 24.60
N SER A 15 2.45 8.96 23.92
CA SER A 15 2.28 9.82 22.75
C SER A 15 1.71 8.95 21.61
N ASN A 16 0.40 8.71 21.67
CA ASN A 16 -0.35 8.35 20.49
C ASN A 16 -0.26 9.56 19.56
N ASN A 17 0.67 9.51 18.60
CA ASN A 17 0.74 10.44 17.49
C ASN A 17 -0.55 10.28 16.66
N LEU A 18 -1.63 10.89 17.12
CA LEU A 18 -2.82 11.11 16.32
C LEU A 18 -2.39 12.02 15.16
N ARG A 19 -2.12 11.43 14.02
CA ARG A 19 -1.90 12.16 12.78
C ARG A 19 -3.17 12.95 12.49
N THR A 20 -3.14 14.25 12.70
CA THR A 20 -4.25 15.11 12.35
C THR A 20 -4.26 15.28 10.82
N THR A 21 -5.46 15.40 10.25
CA THR A 21 -5.64 15.68 8.81
C THR A 21 -4.90 16.94 8.35
N ALA A 22 -4.68 17.90 9.25
CA ALA A 22 -4.01 19.16 8.96
C ALA A 22 -2.51 19.02 8.59
N ASN A 23 -1.82 17.97 9.06
CA ASN A 23 -0.38 17.76 8.83
C ASN A 23 -0.06 16.59 7.91
N TRP A 24 -1.08 15.90 7.38
CA TRP A 24 -0.84 14.79 6.46
C TRP A 24 -0.48 15.30 5.06
N ASN A 25 0.63 14.81 4.54
CA ASN A 25 1.14 15.18 3.22
C ASN A 25 1.29 13.93 2.36
N PHE A 26 0.54 13.87 1.25
CA PHE A 26 0.57 12.73 0.34
C PHE A 26 1.94 12.53 -0.30
N ASN A 27 2.64 13.61 -0.70
CA ASN A 27 3.95 13.46 -1.35
C ASN A 27 4.98 12.83 -0.43
N THR A 28 4.96 13.19 0.86
CA THR A 28 5.81 12.55 1.87
C THR A 28 5.45 11.09 2.03
N MET A 29 4.18 10.78 2.24
CA MET A 29 3.69 9.40 2.34
C MET A 29 4.03 8.58 1.09
N TYR A 30 3.84 9.14 -0.11
CA TYR A 30 4.14 8.47 -1.36
C TYR A 30 5.65 8.19 -1.55
N SER A 31 6.51 9.13 -1.18
CA SER A 31 7.97 8.93 -1.23
C SER A 31 8.41 7.82 -0.28
N GLU A 32 7.85 7.80 0.94
CA GLU A 32 8.06 6.72 1.90
C GLU A 32 7.53 5.38 1.37
N LEU A 33 6.35 5.38 0.75
CA LEU A 33 5.73 4.19 0.19
C LEU A 33 6.62 3.54 -0.88
N ILE A 34 7.19 4.33 -1.81
CA ILE A 34 8.13 3.81 -2.81
C ILE A 34 9.39 3.27 -2.14
N THR A 35 9.94 3.97 -1.18
CA THR A 35 11.12 3.54 -0.44
C THR A 35 10.89 2.19 0.23
N GLN A 36 9.77 2.03 0.93
CA GLN A 36 9.42 0.79 1.61
C GLN A 36 9.10 -0.34 0.61
N HIS A 37 8.43 -0.04 -0.52
CA HIS A 37 8.28 -1.00 -1.62
C HIS A 37 9.64 -1.56 -2.05
N ASN A 38 10.60 -0.69 -2.27
CA ASN A 38 11.91 -1.08 -2.79
C ASN A 38 12.73 -1.88 -1.75
N ILE A 39 12.56 -1.61 -0.46
CA ILE A 39 13.12 -2.44 0.61
C ILE A 39 12.53 -3.86 0.57
N LEU A 40 11.20 -3.97 0.46
CA LEU A 40 10.53 -5.27 0.37
C LEU A 40 10.90 -6.00 -0.92
N ARG A 41 10.91 -5.32 -2.06
CA ARG A 41 11.30 -5.89 -3.35
C ARG A 41 12.72 -6.45 -3.33
N LYS A 42 13.66 -5.75 -2.70
CA LYS A 42 15.03 -6.25 -2.52
C LYS A 42 15.05 -7.58 -1.78
N LYS A 43 14.25 -7.74 -0.72
CA LYS A 43 14.11 -9.03 -0.01
C LYS A 43 13.65 -10.14 -0.95
N HIS A 44 12.77 -9.85 -1.90
CA HIS A 44 12.25 -10.79 -2.90
C HIS A 44 13.05 -10.83 -4.20
N LYS A 45 14.30 -10.33 -4.22
CA LYS A 45 15.20 -10.35 -5.38
C LYS A 45 14.61 -9.68 -6.62
N ALA A 46 13.73 -8.70 -6.43
CA ALA A 46 13.14 -7.87 -7.47
C ALA A 46 13.84 -6.51 -7.54
N ASN A 47 14.03 -5.99 -8.76
CA ASN A 47 14.61 -4.67 -8.97
C ASN A 47 13.72 -3.56 -8.39
N PRO A 48 14.31 -2.42 -7.98
CA PRO A 48 13.54 -1.31 -7.46
C PRO A 48 12.58 -0.74 -8.52
N LEU A 49 11.41 -0.30 -8.06
CA LEU A 49 10.48 0.48 -8.86
C LEU A 49 10.94 1.93 -8.95
N THR A 50 10.72 2.56 -10.10
CA THR A 50 10.93 3.98 -10.30
C THR A 50 9.59 4.71 -10.49
N ARG A 51 9.48 5.89 -9.90
CA ARG A 51 8.31 6.76 -10.03
C ARG A 51 8.05 7.12 -11.49
N PHE A 52 6.78 7.11 -11.93
CA PHE A 52 6.41 7.36 -13.31
C PHE A 52 5.09 8.12 -13.44
N ALA A 53 5.17 9.38 -13.87
CA ALA A 53 4.04 10.30 -13.92
C ALA A 53 2.82 9.83 -14.74
N PRO A 54 2.96 9.14 -15.90
CA PRO A 54 1.80 8.60 -16.59
C PRO A 54 0.97 7.63 -15.76
N LEU A 55 1.61 6.81 -14.92
CA LEU A 55 0.89 5.91 -14.00
C LEU A 55 0.23 6.66 -12.85
N GLU A 56 0.80 7.78 -12.40
CA GLU A 56 0.17 8.66 -11.40
C GLU A 56 -1.13 9.27 -11.94
N THR A 57 -1.12 9.69 -13.20
CA THR A 57 -2.31 10.20 -13.88
C THR A 57 -3.43 9.15 -13.94
N LEU A 58 -3.10 7.91 -14.27
CA LEU A 58 -4.07 6.81 -14.27
C LEU A 58 -4.54 6.49 -12.84
N ALA A 59 -3.62 6.45 -11.86
CA ALA A 59 -3.98 6.24 -10.47
C ALA A 59 -4.93 7.33 -9.94
N LYS A 60 -4.72 8.60 -10.35
CA LYS A 60 -5.60 9.71 -9.97
C LYS A 60 -7.02 9.52 -10.52
N LYS A 61 -7.18 9.08 -11.76
CA LYS A 61 -8.49 8.76 -12.34
C LYS A 61 -9.21 7.68 -11.52
N THR A 62 -8.49 6.63 -11.14
CA THR A 62 -9.04 5.55 -10.31
C THR A 62 -9.50 6.07 -8.95
N THR A 63 -8.66 6.86 -8.27
CA THR A 63 -9.01 7.39 -6.94
C THR A 63 -10.15 8.38 -6.99
N ASP A 64 -10.23 9.25 -8.01
CA ASP A 64 -11.34 10.18 -8.21
C ASP A 64 -12.65 9.45 -8.49
N TYR A 65 -12.60 8.41 -9.32
CA TYR A 65 -13.75 7.56 -9.58
C TYR A 65 -14.26 6.88 -8.33
N ASN A 66 -13.37 6.25 -7.55
CA ASN A 66 -13.73 5.56 -6.30
C ASN A 66 -14.25 6.53 -5.23
N ALA A 67 -13.64 7.69 -5.09
CA ALA A 67 -14.07 8.72 -4.15
C ALA A 67 -15.48 9.27 -4.50
N LYS A 68 -15.77 9.46 -5.79
CA LYS A 68 -17.10 9.85 -6.27
C LYS A 68 -18.14 8.75 -6.06
N LEU A 69 -17.75 7.50 -6.29
CA LEU A 69 -18.62 6.33 -6.13
C LEU A 69 -18.92 6.02 -4.65
N GLY A 70 -18.02 6.41 -3.73
CA GLY A 70 -18.10 6.02 -2.32
C GLY A 70 -17.83 4.52 -2.09
N ASN A 71 -17.06 3.90 -2.98
CA ASN A 71 -16.71 2.47 -2.92
C ASN A 71 -15.30 2.23 -3.44
N LEU A 72 -14.73 1.06 -3.17
CA LEU A 72 -13.40 0.67 -3.61
C LEU A 72 -13.50 -0.41 -4.68
N GLN A 73 -13.12 -0.07 -5.91
CA GLN A 73 -13.08 -1.04 -7.01
C GLN A 73 -11.95 -0.74 -7.99
N HIS A 74 -11.43 -1.79 -8.61
CA HIS A 74 -10.43 -1.69 -9.65
C HIS A 74 -10.98 -1.06 -10.93
N THR A 75 -10.15 -0.24 -11.58
CA THR A 75 -10.37 0.22 -12.95
C THR A 75 -9.51 -0.61 -13.91
N ARG A 76 -9.91 -0.65 -15.18
CA ARG A 76 -9.14 -1.33 -16.25
C ARG A 76 -8.41 -0.28 -17.07
N ASP A 77 -7.25 0.15 -16.57
CA ASP A 77 -6.43 1.16 -17.21
C ASP A 77 -5.33 0.51 -18.07
N ASN A 78 -4.96 1.19 -19.14
CA ASN A 78 -3.85 0.81 -20.03
C ASN A 78 -2.84 1.94 -20.14
N TYR A 79 -1.57 1.56 -20.28
CA TYR A 79 -0.49 2.44 -20.68
C TYR A 79 0.17 1.84 -21.94
N ASN A 80 0.31 2.63 -23.02
CA ASN A 80 0.81 2.16 -24.31
C ASN A 80 0.12 0.87 -24.81
N ASN A 81 -1.21 0.84 -24.74
CA ASN A 81 -2.05 -0.31 -25.14
C ASN A 81 -1.80 -1.61 -24.37
N GLN A 82 -1.10 -1.54 -23.23
CA GLN A 82 -0.86 -2.67 -22.34
C GLN A 82 -1.53 -2.41 -20.98
N PRO A 83 -2.11 -3.44 -20.35
CA PRO A 83 -2.72 -3.28 -19.04
C PRO A 83 -1.69 -2.86 -18.00
N VAL A 84 -2.13 -2.05 -17.04
CA VAL A 84 -1.34 -1.74 -15.84
C VAL A 84 -1.79 -2.63 -14.68
N GLY A 85 -0.85 -3.03 -13.84
CA GLY A 85 -1.17 -3.64 -12.55
C GLY A 85 -1.68 -2.58 -11.58
N GLN A 86 -2.49 -2.96 -10.61
CA GLN A 86 -3.12 -2.00 -9.73
C GLN A 86 -3.32 -2.56 -8.32
N ASN A 87 -2.84 -1.82 -7.31
CA ASN A 87 -3.22 -2.00 -5.91
C ASN A 87 -4.05 -0.81 -5.47
N ILE A 88 -5.16 -1.06 -4.77
CA ILE A 88 -6.04 -0.03 -4.24
C ILE A 88 -6.23 -0.23 -2.73
N TYR A 89 -6.40 0.88 -2.00
CA TYR A 89 -6.62 0.88 -0.57
C TYR A 89 -7.60 1.98 -0.15
N LEU A 90 -8.31 1.75 0.95
CA LEU A 90 -9.22 2.72 1.53
C LEU A 90 -8.93 2.83 3.03
N TYR A 91 -8.75 4.07 3.48
CA TYR A 91 -8.58 4.42 4.89
C TYR A 91 -9.59 5.46 5.31
N THR A 92 -10.04 5.39 6.56
CA THR A 92 -10.93 6.40 7.16
C THR A 92 -10.17 7.49 7.92
N ASN A 93 -8.87 7.31 8.10
CA ASN A 93 -7.93 8.27 8.68
C ASN A 93 -6.75 8.49 7.72
N PRO A 94 -5.96 9.58 7.87
CA PRO A 94 -4.78 9.82 7.05
C PRO A 94 -3.77 8.67 7.18
N PRO A 95 -3.54 7.84 6.13
CA PRO A 95 -2.66 6.69 6.24
C PRO A 95 -1.19 7.06 6.13
N SER A 96 -0.34 6.25 6.76
CA SER A 96 1.10 6.23 6.48
C SER A 96 1.42 5.23 5.38
N ALA A 97 2.65 5.29 4.85
CA ALA A 97 3.17 4.27 3.96
C ALA A 97 3.17 2.87 4.61
N SER A 98 3.49 2.80 5.90
CA SER A 98 3.46 1.54 6.66
C SER A 98 2.04 0.97 6.79
N ASP A 99 1.02 1.84 6.97
CA ASP A 99 -0.37 1.37 7.02
C ASP A 99 -0.79 0.74 5.69
N VAL A 100 -0.45 1.39 4.56
CA VAL A 100 -0.76 0.87 3.23
C VAL A 100 -0.05 -0.47 2.99
N LEU A 101 1.24 -0.58 3.31
CA LEU A 101 1.99 -1.82 3.13
C LEU A 101 1.62 -2.91 4.15
N LYS A 102 1.10 -2.53 5.31
CA LYS A 102 0.52 -3.52 6.22
C LYS A 102 -0.58 -4.30 5.50
N GLY A 103 -1.55 -3.62 4.87
CA GLY A 103 -2.62 -4.27 4.12
C GLY A 103 -2.15 -4.95 2.84
N TRP A 104 -1.20 -4.35 2.09
CA TRP A 104 -0.78 -4.92 0.81
C TRP A 104 0.31 -5.98 0.90
N TYR A 105 1.09 -6.00 1.97
CA TYR A 105 2.22 -6.92 2.08
C TYR A 105 2.13 -7.79 3.33
N TYR A 106 2.16 -7.19 4.53
CA TYR A 106 2.35 -7.96 5.76
C TYR A 106 1.14 -8.82 6.14
N GLU A 107 -0.07 -8.44 5.74
CA GLU A 107 -1.28 -9.23 5.97
C GLU A 107 -1.50 -10.31 4.90
N GLU A 108 -0.93 -10.16 3.69
CA GLU A 108 -1.14 -11.09 2.58
C GLU A 108 0.02 -12.08 2.37
N GLU A 109 1.27 -11.67 2.61
CA GLU A 109 2.45 -12.52 2.43
C GLU A 109 2.36 -13.84 3.19
N PRO A 110 1.89 -13.90 4.47
CA PRO A 110 1.75 -15.15 5.21
C PRO A 110 0.83 -16.18 4.55
N HIS A 111 -0.09 -15.76 3.67
CA HIS A 111 -1.01 -16.64 2.94
C HIS A 111 -0.44 -17.18 1.64
N TYR A 112 0.74 -16.74 1.20
CA TYR A 112 1.28 -17.10 -0.11
C TYR A 112 2.16 -18.36 -0.06
N ASP A 113 1.93 -19.28 -1.01
CA ASP A 113 2.76 -20.48 -1.24
C ASP A 113 3.75 -20.18 -2.38
N TYR A 114 4.99 -19.93 -2.03
CA TYR A 114 6.05 -19.59 -2.99
C TYR A 114 6.39 -20.73 -3.95
N LYS A 115 6.19 -21.99 -3.55
CA LYS A 115 6.48 -23.15 -4.38
C LYS A 115 5.41 -23.34 -5.45
N ARG A 116 4.15 -23.13 -5.09
CA ARG A 116 3.00 -23.32 -5.97
C ARG A 116 2.59 -22.05 -6.71
N GLY A 117 2.97 -20.86 -6.22
CA GLY A 117 2.61 -19.58 -6.81
C GLY A 117 1.12 -19.23 -6.62
N VAL A 118 0.52 -19.65 -5.52
CA VAL A 118 -0.90 -19.45 -5.22
C VAL A 118 -1.10 -19.17 -3.73
N SER A 119 -2.30 -18.77 -3.33
CA SER A 119 -2.68 -18.76 -1.91
C SER A 119 -2.68 -20.20 -1.36
N LYS A 120 -2.19 -20.40 -0.14
CA LYS A 120 -2.15 -21.71 0.53
C LYS A 120 -3.42 -22.06 1.31
N ASP A 121 -4.23 -21.07 1.63
CA ASP A 121 -5.41 -21.17 2.50
C ASP A 121 -6.65 -20.43 1.98
N GLY A 122 -6.59 -19.88 0.75
CA GLY A 122 -7.66 -19.08 0.14
C GLY A 122 -7.63 -17.61 0.53
N GLY A 123 -6.70 -17.16 1.37
CA GLY A 123 -6.49 -15.75 1.69
C GLY A 123 -6.08 -14.93 0.47
N VAL A 124 -6.33 -13.62 0.52
CA VAL A 124 -5.94 -12.68 -0.53
C VAL A 124 -4.43 -12.56 -0.56
N THR A 125 -3.83 -12.60 -1.75
CA THR A 125 -2.38 -12.48 -1.96
C THR A 125 -2.04 -11.56 -3.14
N GLY A 126 -3.04 -10.95 -3.77
CA GLY A 126 -2.87 -10.23 -5.02
C GLY A 126 -2.12 -8.90 -4.86
N HIS A 127 -2.33 -8.18 -3.76
CA HIS A 127 -1.60 -6.95 -3.49
C HIS A 127 -0.13 -7.25 -3.18
N PHE A 128 0.12 -8.26 -2.33
CA PHE A 128 1.47 -8.72 -2.00
C PHE A 128 2.26 -9.10 -3.25
N THR A 129 1.69 -9.97 -4.09
CA THR A 129 2.37 -10.44 -5.30
C THR A 129 2.67 -9.30 -6.27
N GLN A 130 1.78 -8.31 -6.41
CA GLN A 130 2.04 -7.12 -7.22
C GLN A 130 3.15 -6.24 -6.63
N VAL A 131 3.19 -6.02 -5.31
CA VAL A 131 4.26 -5.24 -4.65
C VAL A 131 5.64 -5.78 -5.01
N VAL A 132 5.80 -7.11 -4.97
CA VAL A 132 7.09 -7.77 -5.17
C VAL A 132 7.29 -8.32 -6.58
N TRP A 133 6.34 -8.09 -7.50
CA TRP A 133 6.38 -8.64 -8.86
C TRP A 133 7.64 -8.23 -9.61
N LYS A 134 8.49 -9.19 -9.90
CA LYS A 134 9.86 -8.97 -10.40
C LYS A 134 9.91 -8.18 -11.69
N SER A 135 9.01 -8.45 -12.62
CA SER A 135 8.98 -7.82 -13.94
C SER A 135 8.41 -6.39 -13.93
N SER A 136 7.72 -5.95 -12.87
CA SER A 136 7.29 -4.55 -12.73
C SER A 136 8.49 -3.64 -12.48
N GLN A 137 8.55 -2.51 -13.20
CA GLN A 137 9.68 -1.56 -13.19
C GLN A 137 9.27 -0.15 -12.78
N LYS A 138 8.02 0.23 -13.04
CA LYS A 138 7.48 1.57 -12.81
C LYS A 138 6.31 1.51 -11.83
N ILE A 139 6.19 2.58 -11.04
CA ILE A 139 5.06 2.78 -10.13
C ILE A 139 4.57 4.22 -10.23
N GLY A 140 3.25 4.40 -10.15
CA GLY A 140 2.63 5.70 -10.03
C GLY A 140 1.44 5.62 -9.09
N CYS A 141 1.46 6.41 -8.02
CA CYS A 141 0.40 6.42 -7.02
C CYS A 141 -0.31 7.77 -6.97
N ALA A 142 -1.56 7.74 -6.55
CA ALA A 142 -2.36 8.91 -6.28
C ALA A 142 -3.36 8.64 -5.14
N TYR A 143 -3.99 9.71 -4.67
CA TYR A 143 -5.08 9.62 -3.72
C TYR A 143 -6.20 10.60 -4.06
N SER A 144 -7.38 10.33 -3.52
CA SER A 144 -8.52 11.26 -3.49
C SER A 144 -9.28 11.08 -2.18
N ASN A 145 -9.89 12.15 -1.71
CA ASN A 145 -10.78 12.10 -0.57
C ASN A 145 -12.25 12.00 -1.05
N GLY A 146 -13.05 11.25 -0.32
CA GLY A 146 -14.47 11.08 -0.62
C GLY A 146 -15.23 10.46 0.53
N LYS A 147 -16.53 10.33 0.37
CA LYS A 147 -17.37 9.63 1.34
C LYS A 147 -17.19 8.11 1.23
N TYR A 148 -17.24 7.42 2.36
CA TYR A 148 -17.34 5.97 2.42
C TYR A 148 -18.26 5.57 3.57
N LYS A 149 -19.42 5.01 3.29
CA LYS A 149 -20.46 4.71 4.30
C LYS A 149 -20.78 5.95 5.14
N THR A 150 -20.54 5.88 6.45
CA THR A 150 -20.74 6.97 7.41
C THR A 150 -19.56 7.95 7.51
N TYR A 151 -18.42 7.63 6.88
CA TYR A 151 -17.23 8.48 6.90
C TYR A 151 -17.30 9.54 5.80
N ASN A 152 -17.17 10.81 6.16
CA ASN A 152 -17.23 11.93 5.23
C ASN A 152 -15.91 12.21 4.51
N ASN A 153 -14.79 11.70 5.01
CA ASN A 153 -13.46 12.00 4.49
C ASN A 153 -12.58 10.74 4.51
N ALA A 154 -12.94 9.74 3.70
CA ALA A 154 -12.12 8.57 3.49
C ALA A 154 -11.02 8.85 2.45
N TYR A 155 -9.89 8.17 2.58
CA TYR A 155 -8.71 8.27 1.72
C TYR A 155 -8.68 7.08 0.77
N TYR A 156 -8.94 7.33 -0.50
CA TYR A 156 -8.83 6.35 -1.58
C TYR A 156 -7.43 6.44 -2.15
N ILE A 157 -6.65 5.37 -2.04
CA ILE A 157 -5.27 5.29 -2.55
C ILE A 157 -5.23 4.26 -3.66
N CYS A 158 -4.53 4.59 -4.74
CA CYS A 158 -4.25 3.70 -5.84
C CYS A 158 -2.76 3.79 -6.19
N CYS A 159 -2.12 2.65 -6.40
CA CYS A 159 -0.83 2.55 -7.08
C CYS A 159 -0.97 1.67 -8.31
N ASN A 160 -0.54 2.20 -9.46
CA ASN A 160 -0.43 1.46 -10.70
C ASN A 160 1.01 1.02 -10.94
N TYR A 161 1.17 -0.14 -11.56
CA TYR A 161 2.48 -0.78 -11.82
C TYR A 161 2.62 -1.10 -13.30
N PHE A 162 3.83 -0.90 -13.84
CA PHE A 162 4.12 -1.24 -15.22
C PHE A 162 5.52 -1.84 -15.40
N PRO A 163 5.68 -2.93 -16.17
CA PRO A 163 4.62 -3.81 -16.65
C PRO A 163 3.72 -4.31 -15.52
N ALA A 164 2.48 -4.71 -15.87
CA ALA A 164 1.55 -5.26 -14.88
C ALA A 164 2.10 -6.54 -14.25
N GLY A 165 1.70 -6.80 -13.01
CA GLY A 165 1.93 -8.06 -12.32
C GLY A 165 0.73 -9.01 -12.40
N ASN A 166 0.80 -10.06 -11.63
CA ASN A 166 -0.29 -11.00 -11.38
C ASN A 166 -0.79 -11.76 -12.63
N TYR A 167 0.08 -12.00 -13.61
CA TYR A 167 -0.26 -12.84 -14.74
C TYR A 167 -0.30 -14.31 -14.36
N TYR A 168 -1.40 -14.96 -14.68
CA TYR A 168 -1.57 -16.40 -14.46
C TYR A 168 -0.42 -17.20 -15.10
N GLY A 169 0.10 -18.19 -14.39
CA GLY A 169 1.23 -19.01 -14.82
C GLY A 169 2.61 -18.39 -14.63
N HIS A 170 2.71 -17.11 -14.18
CA HIS A 170 3.98 -16.41 -14.04
C HIS A 170 4.37 -16.09 -12.58
N TYR A 171 3.59 -16.52 -11.61
CA TYR A 171 3.79 -16.18 -10.19
C TYR A 171 5.12 -16.69 -9.64
N THR A 172 5.46 -17.95 -9.83
CA THR A 172 6.71 -18.57 -9.31
C THR A 172 7.98 -17.92 -9.88
N ALA A 173 7.92 -17.42 -11.12
CA ALA A 173 9.03 -16.70 -11.74
C ALA A 173 9.19 -15.26 -11.22
N ASN A 174 8.08 -14.65 -10.76
CA ASN A 174 8.05 -13.24 -10.38
C ASN A 174 8.00 -12.96 -8.88
N VAL A 175 7.63 -13.94 -8.07
CA VAL A 175 7.47 -13.81 -6.61
C VAL A 175 8.45 -14.76 -5.92
N ALA A 176 9.66 -14.27 -5.67
CA ALA A 176 10.70 -15.07 -5.02
C ALA A 176 10.51 -15.13 -3.51
N LEU A 177 10.97 -16.22 -2.89
CA LEU A 177 11.07 -16.33 -1.44
C LEU A 177 11.97 -15.20 -0.90
N PRO A 178 11.59 -14.52 0.21
CA PRO A 178 12.41 -13.46 0.75
C PRO A 178 13.74 -13.99 1.27
N SER A 179 14.81 -13.22 1.04
CA SER A 179 16.09 -13.45 1.70
C SER A 179 16.00 -13.02 3.17
N SER A 180 16.64 -13.78 4.03
CA SER A 180 16.88 -13.43 5.43
C SER A 180 17.60 -12.09 5.60
#